data_bd5855ffde4ea7230108ba9466e6adc0
#
_entry.id   bd5855ffde4ea7230108ba9466e6adc0
#
_cell.length_a   1.000
_cell.length_b   1.000
_cell.length_c   1.000
_cell.angle_alpha   90.00
_cell.angle_beta   90.00
_cell.angle_gamma   90.00
#
_symmetry.space_group_name_H-M   'P 1'
#
loop_
_entity.id
_entity.type
_entity.pdbx_description
1 polymer ?
#
loop_
_entity_poly.entity_id
_entity_poly.type
_entity_poly.pdbx_seq_one_letter_code
_entity_poly.pdbx_strand_id
1 'polypeptide(L)'
;MRLQFGELNITPRVEERLHELGYTVAELQQAVATHKSGCDGEPSVYVGTYGKYNDGSLCGLWIDLSSFNSYDSFIEFCQAIHADEEDPELMAQDYEGFPRQWYNEGFMSEDDFDHILEYSDMCDKHGQEAVDDYMEFYYELDNFEEAYCGEWDSEEDFARHIVEECYDLERSMGDLARYFDYEAFGRELFMYDYSMGANNNVFRTL
;
A
#
# COMPACT_ATOMS: atom_id res chain seq x y z
N MET A 1 -7.61 -26.25 -18.12
CA MET A 1 -6.19 -25.90 -18.20
C MET A 1 -5.79 -25.46 -16.78
N ARG A 2 -5.09 -26.30 -16.01
CA ARG A 2 -4.61 -25.91 -14.69
C ARG A 2 -3.43 -24.97 -14.91
N LEU A 3 -3.59 -23.69 -14.62
CA LEU A 3 -2.46 -22.79 -14.39
C LEU A 3 -1.75 -23.30 -13.12
N GLN A 4 -0.72 -24.09 -13.29
CA GLN A 4 0.25 -24.33 -12.24
C GLN A 4 1.04 -23.03 -12.13
N PHE A 5 0.74 -22.25 -11.11
CA PHE A 5 1.63 -21.18 -10.66
C PHE A 5 2.97 -21.84 -10.35
N GLY A 6 4.02 -21.38 -11.05
CA GLY A 6 5.20 -22.15 -11.32
C GLY A 6 5.92 -22.62 -10.07
N GLU A 7 6.21 -23.90 -10.01
CA GLU A 7 7.16 -24.43 -9.03
C GLU A 7 8.53 -23.81 -9.33
N LEU A 8 9.13 -23.14 -8.33
CA LEU A 8 10.52 -22.71 -8.43
C LEU A 8 11.40 -23.92 -8.76
N ASN A 9 12.34 -23.75 -9.67
CA ASN A 9 13.31 -24.78 -10.01
C ASN A 9 14.44 -24.77 -8.98
N ILE A 10 14.29 -25.49 -7.88
CA ILE A 10 15.27 -25.57 -6.80
C ILE A 10 16.46 -26.40 -7.24
N THR A 11 17.44 -25.74 -7.83
CA THR A 11 18.75 -26.33 -8.16
C THR A 11 19.70 -26.22 -6.96
N PRO A 12 20.82 -26.99 -6.93
CA PRO A 12 21.84 -26.82 -5.87
C PRO A 12 22.36 -25.39 -5.75
N ARG A 13 22.43 -24.64 -6.85
CA ARG A 13 22.86 -23.24 -6.84
C ARG A 13 21.83 -22.32 -6.18
N VAL A 14 20.54 -22.55 -6.44
CA VAL A 14 19.44 -21.82 -5.76
C VAL A 14 19.47 -22.10 -4.27
N GLU A 15 19.62 -23.37 -3.87
CA GLU A 15 19.70 -23.76 -2.47
C GLU A 15 20.91 -23.13 -1.75
N GLU A 16 22.09 -23.11 -2.41
CA GLU A 16 23.30 -22.47 -1.89
C GLU A 16 23.11 -20.96 -1.69
N ARG A 17 22.55 -20.26 -2.69
CA ARG A 17 22.31 -18.81 -2.58
C ARG A 17 21.29 -18.45 -1.52
N LEU A 18 20.20 -19.21 -1.40
CA LEU A 18 19.23 -19.02 -0.34
C LEU A 18 19.85 -19.21 1.05
N HIS A 19 20.68 -20.26 1.20
CA HIS A 19 21.35 -20.53 2.46
C HIS A 19 22.35 -19.41 2.84
N GLU A 20 23.03 -18.80 1.87
CA GLU A 20 23.91 -17.64 2.10
C GLU A 20 23.13 -16.42 2.66
N LEU A 21 21.86 -16.27 2.27
CA LEU A 21 20.96 -15.21 2.74
C LEU A 21 20.22 -15.60 4.03
N GLY A 22 20.45 -16.81 4.57
CA GLY A 22 19.82 -17.30 5.79
C GLY A 22 18.46 -17.96 5.61
N TYR A 23 18.03 -18.24 4.39
CA TYR A 23 16.77 -18.92 4.08
C TYR A 23 16.96 -20.40 3.84
N THR A 24 15.91 -21.19 4.12
CA THR A 24 15.87 -22.61 3.79
C THR A 24 14.84 -22.90 2.72
N VAL A 25 15.06 -23.96 1.94
CA VAL A 25 14.10 -24.42 0.93
C VAL A 25 12.75 -24.77 1.55
N ALA A 26 12.73 -25.25 2.81
CA ALA A 26 11.50 -25.58 3.51
C ALA A 26 10.66 -24.32 3.83
N GLU A 27 11.30 -23.20 4.25
CA GLU A 27 10.64 -21.92 4.47
C GLU A 27 10.07 -21.37 3.16
N LEU A 28 10.83 -21.48 2.07
CA LEU A 28 10.35 -21.09 0.74
C LEU A 28 9.11 -21.88 0.31
N GLN A 29 9.14 -23.22 0.50
CA GLN A 29 8.00 -24.08 0.18
C GLN A 29 6.78 -23.78 1.04
N GLN A 30 6.99 -23.41 2.30
CA GLN A 30 5.91 -22.99 3.18
C GLN A 30 5.31 -21.64 2.76
N ALA A 31 6.14 -20.67 2.39
CA ALA A 31 5.71 -19.38 1.85
C ALA A 31 4.86 -19.57 0.57
N VAL A 32 5.32 -20.38 -0.38
CA VAL A 32 4.56 -20.75 -1.59
C VAL A 32 3.21 -21.38 -1.25
N ALA A 33 3.14 -22.22 -0.21
CA ALA A 33 1.91 -22.86 0.20
C ALA A 33 0.92 -21.87 0.84
N THR A 34 1.43 -20.88 1.57
CA THR A 34 0.62 -19.84 2.24
C THR A 34 0.04 -18.86 1.23
N HIS A 35 0.83 -18.39 0.27
CA HIS A 35 0.37 -17.47 -0.78
C HIS A 35 -0.58 -18.10 -1.82
N LYS A 36 -0.74 -19.41 -1.86
CA LYS A 36 -1.77 -20.06 -2.69
C LYS A 36 -3.20 -19.76 -2.25
N SER A 37 -3.39 -19.19 -1.07
CA SER A 37 -4.71 -18.86 -0.51
C SER A 37 -5.13 -17.37 -0.65
N GLY A 38 -4.35 -16.54 -1.33
CA GLY A 38 -4.55 -15.08 -1.46
C GLY A 38 -3.70 -14.31 -0.45
N CYS A 39 -3.22 -13.15 -0.86
CA CYS A 39 -2.56 -12.22 0.07
C CYS A 39 -3.65 -11.51 0.86
N ASP A 40 -3.64 -11.60 2.17
CA ASP A 40 -4.62 -10.97 3.08
C ASP A 40 -4.40 -9.42 3.20
N GLY A 41 -4.13 -8.74 2.06
CA GLY A 41 -3.91 -7.29 2.01
C GLY A 41 -2.44 -6.85 2.09
N GLU A 42 -1.51 -7.78 2.32
CA GLU A 42 -0.08 -7.47 2.37
C GLU A 42 0.47 -7.06 0.99
N PRO A 43 1.38 -6.05 0.92
CA PRO A 43 1.96 -5.60 -0.34
C PRO A 43 2.86 -6.68 -0.94
N SER A 44 2.43 -7.28 -2.04
CA SER A 44 3.11 -8.44 -2.62
C SER A 44 3.27 -8.31 -4.13
N VAL A 45 4.34 -8.89 -4.66
CA VAL A 45 4.61 -8.99 -6.09
C VAL A 45 4.91 -10.43 -6.49
N TYR A 46 4.44 -10.83 -7.67
CA TYR A 46 4.82 -12.10 -8.27
C TYR A 46 6.06 -11.92 -9.14
N VAL A 47 7.19 -12.42 -8.67
CA VAL A 47 8.48 -12.25 -9.33
C VAL A 47 8.86 -13.47 -10.14
N GLY A 48 9.08 -13.27 -11.44
CA GLY A 48 9.66 -14.22 -12.38
C GLY A 48 10.89 -13.62 -13.07
N THR A 49 11.25 -14.17 -14.24
CA THR A 49 12.30 -13.62 -15.09
C THR A 49 11.82 -13.50 -16.54
N TYR A 50 12.36 -12.54 -17.28
CA TYR A 50 12.10 -12.41 -18.71
C TYR A 50 12.57 -13.65 -19.50
N GLY A 51 13.67 -14.29 -19.09
CA GLY A 51 14.16 -15.52 -19.70
C GLY A 51 13.12 -16.64 -19.63
N LYS A 52 12.61 -16.94 -18.43
CA LYS A 52 11.57 -17.97 -18.22
C LYS A 52 10.27 -17.62 -18.93
N TYR A 53 9.84 -16.37 -18.86
CA TYR A 53 8.62 -15.89 -19.51
C TYR A 53 8.68 -16.07 -21.04
N ASN A 54 9.79 -15.72 -21.68
CA ASN A 54 10.00 -15.87 -23.11
C ASN A 54 10.03 -17.36 -23.56
N ASP A 55 10.47 -18.25 -22.66
CA ASP A 55 10.43 -19.71 -22.87
C ASP A 55 9.05 -20.33 -22.58
N GLY A 56 8.05 -19.49 -22.26
CA GLY A 56 6.68 -19.91 -21.98
C GLY A 56 6.47 -20.46 -20.57
N SER A 57 7.39 -20.20 -19.64
CA SER A 57 7.30 -20.56 -18.24
C SER A 57 6.83 -19.37 -17.39
N LEU A 58 5.84 -19.59 -16.52
CA LEU A 58 5.41 -18.64 -15.48
C LEU A 58 6.03 -18.97 -14.12
N CYS A 59 7.21 -19.58 -14.13
CA CYS A 59 7.93 -19.94 -12.92
C CYS A 59 8.37 -18.70 -12.16
N GLY A 60 7.85 -18.53 -10.95
CA GLY A 60 8.09 -17.38 -10.09
C GLY A 60 7.55 -17.61 -8.69
N LEU A 61 7.61 -16.58 -7.87
CA LEU A 61 7.14 -16.61 -6.48
C LEU A 61 6.41 -15.32 -6.15
N TRP A 62 5.30 -15.43 -5.41
CA TRP A 62 4.74 -14.31 -4.68
C TRP A 62 5.66 -13.95 -3.51
N ILE A 63 6.01 -12.70 -3.40
CA ILE A 63 6.93 -12.18 -2.41
C ILE A 63 6.26 -11.01 -1.70
N ASP A 64 6.07 -11.15 -0.41
CA ASP A 64 5.62 -10.11 0.49
C ASP A 64 6.77 -9.10 0.72
N LEU A 65 6.55 -7.85 0.30
CA LEU A 65 7.54 -6.77 0.36
C LEU A 65 7.83 -6.34 1.80
N SER A 66 6.85 -6.43 2.70
CA SER A 66 7.00 -6.08 4.11
C SER A 66 7.97 -6.99 4.88
N SER A 67 8.30 -8.15 4.30
CA SER A 67 9.29 -9.10 4.86
C SER A 67 10.73 -8.63 4.72
N PHE A 68 10.99 -7.53 4.02
CA PHE A 68 12.34 -7.03 3.76
C PHE A 68 12.59 -5.67 4.42
N ASN A 69 13.81 -5.48 4.93
CA ASN A 69 14.22 -4.23 5.58
C ASN A 69 14.82 -3.19 4.60
N SER A 70 15.06 -3.59 3.36
CA SER A 70 15.60 -2.72 2.31
C SER A 70 15.35 -3.29 0.92
N TYR A 71 15.32 -2.40 -0.07
CA TYR A 71 15.24 -2.78 -1.47
C TYR A 71 16.36 -3.73 -1.91
N ASP A 72 17.61 -3.48 -1.46
CA ASP A 72 18.75 -4.36 -1.77
C ASP A 72 18.53 -5.79 -1.28
N SER A 73 18.01 -5.98 -0.06
CA SER A 73 17.74 -7.32 0.48
C SER A 73 16.61 -8.03 -0.29
N PHE A 74 15.61 -7.30 -0.75
CA PHE A 74 14.57 -7.82 -1.63
C PHE A 74 15.14 -8.25 -2.99
N ILE A 75 15.98 -7.43 -3.62
CA ILE A 75 16.63 -7.78 -4.91
C ILE A 75 17.53 -8.99 -4.76
N GLU A 76 18.37 -9.06 -3.72
CA GLU A 76 19.24 -10.21 -3.46
C GLU A 76 18.44 -11.51 -3.31
N PHE A 77 17.31 -11.46 -2.63
CA PHE A 77 16.41 -12.60 -2.50
C PHE A 77 15.80 -12.99 -3.86
N CYS A 78 15.30 -12.03 -4.64
CA CYS A 78 14.76 -12.28 -5.98
C CYS A 78 15.80 -12.92 -6.91
N GLN A 79 17.04 -12.47 -6.89
CA GLN A 79 18.14 -13.07 -7.63
C GLN A 79 18.48 -14.48 -7.14
N ALA A 80 18.41 -14.73 -5.83
CA ALA A 80 18.70 -16.03 -5.26
C ALA A 80 17.69 -17.11 -5.68
N ILE A 81 16.38 -16.79 -5.67
CA ILE A 81 15.34 -17.75 -6.11
C ILE A 81 15.39 -18.07 -7.62
N HIS A 82 16.04 -17.23 -8.40
CA HIS A 82 16.24 -17.40 -9.84
C HIS A 82 17.70 -17.72 -10.25
N ALA A 83 18.55 -18.12 -9.29
CA ALA A 83 19.95 -18.46 -9.53
C ALA A 83 20.17 -19.74 -10.37
N ASP A 84 19.11 -20.42 -10.81
CA ASP A 84 19.14 -21.44 -11.87
C ASP A 84 19.47 -20.83 -13.25
N GLU A 85 19.30 -19.52 -13.44
CA GLU A 85 19.80 -18.74 -14.56
C GLU A 85 21.19 -18.15 -14.23
N GLU A 86 22.00 -17.86 -15.25
CA GLU A 86 23.34 -17.28 -15.05
C GLU A 86 23.27 -15.80 -14.69
N ASP A 87 22.35 -15.07 -15.34
CA ASP A 87 22.08 -13.64 -15.15
C ASP A 87 20.56 -13.42 -15.24
N PRO A 88 19.82 -13.61 -14.13
CA PRO A 88 18.37 -13.52 -14.14
C PRO A 88 17.92 -12.07 -14.30
N GLU A 89 17.29 -11.75 -15.43
CA GLU A 89 16.60 -10.47 -15.63
C GLU A 89 15.21 -10.55 -15.00
N LEU A 90 15.05 -9.91 -13.82
CA LEU A 90 13.84 -9.98 -13.02
C LEU A 90 12.66 -9.30 -13.72
N MET A 91 11.45 -9.83 -13.49
CA MET A 91 10.20 -9.35 -14.01
C MET A 91 9.13 -9.45 -12.94
N ALA A 92 8.43 -8.34 -12.65
CA ALA A 92 7.23 -8.35 -11.82
C ALA A 92 6.03 -8.70 -12.71
N GLN A 93 5.48 -9.91 -12.60
CA GLN A 93 4.43 -10.42 -13.48
C GLN A 93 3.01 -10.08 -12.95
N ASP A 94 2.88 -9.84 -11.64
CA ASP A 94 1.63 -9.47 -10.99
C ASP A 94 1.91 -8.79 -9.65
N TYR A 95 0.91 -8.13 -9.06
CA TYR A 95 1.02 -7.43 -7.78
C TYR A 95 -0.30 -7.43 -7.01
N GLU A 96 -0.23 -7.31 -5.68
CA GLU A 96 -1.36 -7.21 -4.77
C GLU A 96 -1.03 -6.29 -3.59
N GLY A 97 -2.06 -5.68 -2.98
CA GLY A 97 -1.96 -4.96 -1.71
C GLY A 97 -1.41 -3.54 -1.80
N PHE A 98 -1.24 -2.96 -3.00
CA PHE A 98 -0.81 -1.58 -3.18
C PHE A 98 -1.31 -0.95 -4.49
N PRO A 99 -1.32 0.39 -4.62
CA PRO A 99 -1.79 1.09 -5.80
C PRO A 99 -1.00 0.81 -7.07
N ARG A 100 -1.72 0.72 -8.21
CA ARG A 100 -1.15 0.44 -9.54
C ARG A 100 -0.01 1.39 -9.96
N GLN A 101 0.00 2.60 -9.46
CA GLN A 101 0.99 3.62 -9.84
C GLN A 101 2.44 3.24 -9.51
N TRP A 102 2.67 2.41 -8.49
CA TRP A 102 3.99 1.92 -8.08
C TRP A 102 4.34 0.54 -8.65
N TYR A 103 3.45 -0.05 -9.45
CA TYR A 103 3.74 -1.30 -10.14
C TYR A 103 4.37 -1.05 -11.50
N ASN A 104 5.49 -1.74 -11.77
CA ASN A 104 6.17 -1.76 -13.06
C ASN A 104 6.54 -3.20 -13.43
N GLU A 105 6.06 -3.68 -14.60
CA GLU A 105 6.39 -5.00 -15.13
C GLU A 105 7.90 -5.20 -15.35
N GLY A 106 8.63 -4.11 -15.74
CA GLY A 106 10.08 -4.09 -15.87
C GLY A 106 10.86 -4.11 -14.56
N PHE A 107 10.17 -4.29 -13.47
CA PHE A 107 10.56 -4.25 -12.07
C PHE A 107 10.45 -2.85 -11.44
N MET A 108 10.15 -2.82 -10.13
CA MET A 108 10.00 -1.57 -9.38
C MET A 108 11.35 -0.93 -9.07
N SER A 109 11.37 0.38 -8.88
CA SER A 109 12.52 1.12 -8.35
C SER A 109 12.59 1.02 -6.82
N GLU A 110 13.70 1.48 -6.24
CA GLU A 110 13.84 1.64 -4.78
C GLU A 110 12.80 2.61 -4.23
N ASP A 111 12.57 3.74 -4.92
CA ASP A 111 11.56 4.72 -4.54
C ASP A 111 10.14 4.11 -4.54
N ASP A 112 9.79 3.29 -5.53
CA ASP A 112 8.49 2.59 -5.56
C ASP A 112 8.35 1.60 -4.40
N PHE A 113 9.43 0.87 -4.08
CA PHE A 113 9.46 -0.07 -2.96
C PHE A 113 9.23 0.64 -1.62
N ASP A 114 9.90 1.77 -1.39
CA ASP A 114 9.76 2.56 -0.17
C ASP A 114 8.36 3.15 -0.05
N HIS A 115 7.78 3.69 -1.14
CA HIS A 115 6.39 4.18 -1.16
C HIS A 115 5.36 3.07 -0.88
N ILE A 116 5.59 1.85 -1.39
CA ILE A 116 4.70 0.71 -1.14
C ILE A 116 4.71 0.34 0.35
N LEU A 117 5.87 0.32 0.99
CA LEU A 117 5.98 0.02 2.43
C LEU A 117 5.34 1.13 3.26
N GLU A 118 5.57 2.40 2.92
CA GLU A 118 4.94 3.54 3.59
C GLU A 118 3.41 3.48 3.48
N TYR A 119 2.88 3.17 2.28
CA TYR A 119 1.45 2.98 2.07
C TYR A 119 0.89 1.85 2.95
N SER A 120 1.58 0.71 3.00
CA SER A 120 1.15 -0.42 3.83
C SER A 120 1.13 -0.05 5.31
N ASP A 121 2.18 0.59 5.82
CA ASP A 121 2.25 1.05 7.21
C ASP A 121 1.13 2.05 7.56
N MET A 122 0.80 2.96 6.63
CA MET A 122 -0.31 3.90 6.79
C MET A 122 -1.67 3.21 6.78
N CYS A 123 -1.86 2.21 5.89
CA CYS A 123 -3.09 1.40 5.86
C CYS A 123 -3.29 0.63 7.17
N ASP A 124 -2.24 0.05 7.73
CA ASP A 124 -2.30 -0.65 9.01
C ASP A 124 -2.68 0.27 10.17
N LYS A 125 -2.25 1.51 10.11
CA LYS A 125 -2.44 2.49 11.18
C LYS A 125 -3.78 3.22 11.11
N HIS A 126 -4.25 3.56 9.92
CA HIS A 126 -5.42 4.43 9.70
C HIS A 126 -6.57 3.76 8.95
N GLY A 127 -6.34 2.57 8.39
CA GLY A 127 -7.27 1.88 7.50
C GLY A 127 -7.04 2.25 6.04
N GLN A 128 -7.18 1.27 5.15
CA GLN A 128 -6.96 1.44 3.71
C GLN A 128 -7.86 2.54 3.11
N GLU A 129 -9.14 2.59 3.51
CA GLU A 129 -10.10 3.57 2.98
C GLU A 129 -9.67 5.02 3.25
N ALA A 130 -9.04 5.28 4.41
CA ALA A 130 -8.54 6.61 4.73
C ALA A 130 -7.32 6.98 3.90
N VAL A 131 -6.41 6.03 3.67
CA VAL A 131 -5.21 6.27 2.87
C VAL A 131 -5.57 6.41 1.38
N ASP A 132 -6.49 5.59 0.87
CA ASP A 132 -6.98 5.68 -0.51
C ASP A 132 -7.68 7.02 -0.76
N ASP A 133 -8.55 7.49 0.17
CA ASP A 133 -9.20 8.80 0.09
C ASP A 133 -8.17 9.95 0.07
N TYR A 134 -7.11 9.85 0.87
CA TYR A 134 -6.04 10.86 0.87
C TYR A 134 -5.32 10.92 -0.48
N MET A 135 -5.03 9.77 -1.06
CA MET A 135 -4.34 9.65 -2.35
C MET A 135 -5.18 10.11 -3.55
N GLU A 136 -6.50 10.33 -3.39
CA GLU A 136 -7.30 11.02 -4.40
C GLU A 136 -6.91 12.50 -4.55
N PHE A 137 -6.38 13.12 -3.48
CA PHE A 137 -6.01 14.54 -3.44
C PHE A 137 -4.50 14.76 -3.54
N TYR A 138 -3.70 13.83 -3.01
CA TYR A 138 -2.24 13.95 -2.88
C TYR A 138 -1.54 12.71 -3.42
N TYR A 139 -0.38 12.91 -4.01
CA TYR A 139 0.40 11.80 -4.58
C TYR A 139 1.29 11.11 -3.53
N GLU A 140 1.81 11.88 -2.56
CA GLU A 140 2.74 11.43 -1.52
C GLU A 140 2.04 11.40 -0.17
N LEU A 141 2.50 10.53 0.74
CA LEU A 141 1.89 10.31 2.05
C LEU A 141 2.51 11.15 3.19
N ASP A 142 3.59 11.87 2.91
CA ASP A 142 4.41 12.61 3.88
C ASP A 142 3.61 13.46 4.89
N ASN A 143 2.52 14.04 4.45
CA ASN A 143 1.71 14.96 5.27
C ASN A 143 0.38 14.35 5.72
N PHE A 144 0.18 13.04 5.55
CA PHE A 144 -1.07 12.37 5.89
C PHE A 144 -1.51 12.66 7.34
N GLU A 145 -0.61 12.44 8.31
CA GLU A 145 -0.90 12.60 9.73
C GLU A 145 -1.26 14.03 10.11
N GLU A 146 -0.71 15.05 9.42
CA GLU A 146 -1.04 16.46 9.65
C GLU A 146 -2.37 16.85 9.02
N ALA A 147 -2.71 16.22 7.90
CA ALA A 147 -3.93 16.50 7.15
C ALA A 147 -5.15 15.76 7.70
N TYR A 148 -4.99 14.54 8.19
CA TYR A 148 -6.10 13.65 8.55
C TYR A 148 -6.92 14.15 9.72
N CYS A 149 -8.21 14.36 9.51
CA CYS A 149 -9.17 14.87 10.48
C CYS A 149 -10.23 13.83 10.91
N GLY A 150 -10.06 12.56 10.51
CA GLY A 150 -11.00 11.49 10.85
C GLY A 150 -12.11 11.27 9.82
N GLU A 151 -12.95 10.27 10.09
CA GLU A 151 -14.14 9.91 9.32
C GLU A 151 -15.38 10.61 9.87
N TRP A 152 -16.22 11.16 8.98
CA TRP A 152 -17.41 11.95 9.34
C TRP A 152 -18.58 11.63 8.42
N ASP A 153 -19.78 11.51 8.99
CA ASP A 153 -20.99 11.17 8.22
C ASP A 153 -21.36 12.24 7.16
N SER A 154 -20.97 13.51 7.39
CA SER A 154 -21.24 14.64 6.50
C SER A 154 -20.36 15.86 6.78
N GLU A 155 -20.30 16.79 5.80
CA GLU A 155 -19.70 18.11 5.98
C GLU A 155 -20.33 18.89 7.14
N GLU A 156 -21.65 18.73 7.35
CA GLU A 156 -22.36 19.38 8.46
C GLU A 156 -21.90 18.82 9.82
N ASP A 157 -21.73 17.50 9.95
CA ASP A 157 -21.29 16.88 11.21
C ASP A 157 -19.84 17.26 11.54
N PHE A 158 -18.96 17.29 10.53
CA PHE A 158 -17.62 17.83 10.72
C PHE A 158 -17.64 19.31 11.13
N ALA A 159 -18.45 20.13 10.46
CA ALA A 159 -18.59 21.56 10.82
C ALA A 159 -19.11 21.75 12.24
N ARG A 160 -20.02 20.91 12.71
CA ARG A 160 -20.52 20.91 14.08
C ARG A 160 -19.40 20.61 15.07
N HIS A 161 -18.58 19.60 14.80
CA HIS A 161 -17.41 19.28 15.61
C HIS A 161 -16.42 20.47 15.67
N ILE A 162 -16.09 21.07 14.54
CA ILE A 162 -15.19 22.24 14.48
C ILE A 162 -15.73 23.40 15.32
N VAL A 163 -17.03 23.63 15.25
CA VAL A 163 -17.67 24.70 16.05
C VAL A 163 -17.63 24.37 17.55
N GLU A 164 -17.90 23.14 17.94
CA GLU A 164 -17.87 22.71 19.35
C GLU A 164 -16.46 22.77 19.96
N GLU A 165 -15.42 22.41 19.19
CA GLU A 165 -14.03 22.41 19.66
C GLU A 165 -13.36 23.78 19.62
N CYS A 166 -13.69 24.61 18.61
CA CYS A 166 -12.94 25.85 18.35
C CYS A 166 -13.70 27.12 18.72
N TYR A 167 -15.05 27.07 18.85
CA TYR A 167 -15.89 28.25 19.04
C TYR A 167 -16.84 28.08 20.23
N ASP A 168 -16.99 29.14 21.01
CA ASP A 168 -18.02 29.24 22.04
C ASP A 168 -19.20 30.07 21.48
N LEU A 169 -20.12 29.38 20.79
CA LEU A 169 -21.27 30.04 20.16
C LEU A 169 -22.21 30.68 21.18
N GLU A 170 -22.42 30.03 22.35
CA GLU A 170 -23.29 30.59 23.39
C GLU A 170 -22.74 31.90 23.91
N ARG A 171 -21.44 31.97 24.13
CA ARG A 171 -20.76 33.20 24.56
C ARG A 171 -20.75 34.27 23.49
N SER A 172 -20.60 33.88 22.23
CA SER A 172 -20.45 34.82 21.11
C SER A 172 -21.78 35.34 20.58
N MET A 173 -22.83 34.49 20.55
CA MET A 173 -24.13 34.76 19.93
C MET A 173 -25.32 34.74 20.91
N GLY A 174 -25.12 34.23 22.12
CA GLY A 174 -26.18 34.06 23.09
C GLY A 174 -27.34 33.20 22.56
N ASP A 175 -28.58 33.65 22.77
CA ASP A 175 -29.78 32.92 22.28
C ASP A 175 -29.84 32.70 20.80
N LEU A 176 -29.03 33.38 19.99
CA LEU A 176 -28.96 33.19 18.54
C LEU A 176 -28.12 31.99 18.13
N ALA A 177 -27.31 31.41 19.03
CA ALA A 177 -26.51 30.21 18.75
C ALA A 177 -27.35 29.04 18.19
N ARG A 178 -28.61 28.90 18.67
CA ARG A 178 -29.56 27.88 18.20
C ARG A 178 -29.99 28.02 16.72
N TYR A 179 -29.71 29.15 16.09
CA TYR A 179 -30.02 29.43 14.68
C TYR A 179 -28.77 29.38 13.80
N PHE A 180 -27.63 28.92 14.33
CA PHE A 180 -26.41 28.78 13.56
C PHE A 180 -26.61 27.74 12.44
N ASP A 181 -26.25 28.11 11.23
CA ASP A 181 -26.41 27.29 10.02
C ASP A 181 -25.13 26.45 9.79
N TYR A 182 -25.10 25.25 10.40
CA TYR A 182 -23.95 24.33 10.31
C TYR A 182 -23.75 23.82 8.87
N GLU A 183 -24.83 23.65 8.09
CA GLU A 183 -24.75 23.22 6.70
C GLU A 183 -24.05 24.27 5.83
N ALA A 184 -24.43 25.56 6.01
CA ALA A 184 -23.79 26.64 5.28
C ALA A 184 -22.32 26.82 5.68
N PHE A 185 -22.02 26.68 6.96
CA PHE A 185 -20.65 26.74 7.48
C PHE A 185 -19.80 25.56 6.98
N GLY A 186 -20.34 24.35 6.98
CA GLY A 186 -19.68 23.16 6.40
C GLY A 186 -19.29 23.35 4.95
N ARG A 187 -20.25 23.80 4.11
CA ARG A 187 -19.95 24.11 2.71
C ARG A 187 -18.82 25.12 2.53
N GLU A 188 -18.70 26.12 3.41
CA GLU A 188 -17.62 27.10 3.35
C GLU A 188 -16.28 26.48 3.74
N LEU A 189 -16.23 25.63 4.80
CA LEU A 189 -15.03 24.90 5.21
C LEU A 189 -14.49 24.02 4.09
N PHE A 190 -15.38 23.25 3.44
CA PHE A 190 -14.99 22.35 2.35
C PHE A 190 -14.75 23.06 1.00
N MET A 191 -15.07 24.34 0.91
CA MET A 191 -14.69 25.14 -0.27
C MET A 191 -13.22 25.58 -0.24
N TYR A 192 -12.61 25.71 0.94
CA TYR A 192 -11.30 26.35 1.10
C TYR A 192 -10.30 25.55 1.94
N ASP A 193 -10.75 24.95 3.03
CA ASP A 193 -9.85 24.49 4.08
C ASP A 193 -9.78 22.96 4.21
N TYR A 194 -10.79 22.23 3.73
CA TYR A 194 -10.91 20.78 3.89
C TYR A 194 -11.37 20.09 2.63
N SER A 195 -11.07 18.80 2.51
CA SER A 195 -11.58 17.90 1.48
C SER A 195 -12.14 16.64 2.13
N MET A 196 -13.20 16.07 1.54
CA MET A 196 -13.78 14.80 1.98
C MET A 196 -13.63 13.78 0.84
N GLY A 197 -13.05 12.62 1.13
CA GLY A 197 -12.90 11.51 0.20
C GLY A 197 -14.18 10.71 0.01
N ALA A 198 -14.14 9.73 -0.87
CA ALA A 198 -15.29 8.90 -1.22
C ALA A 198 -15.80 8.04 -0.05
N ASN A 199 -14.92 7.70 0.90
CA ASN A 199 -15.23 6.94 2.11
C ASN A 199 -15.45 7.84 3.35
N ASN A 200 -15.77 9.12 3.13
CA ASN A 200 -16.09 10.10 4.17
C ASN A 200 -14.90 10.49 5.09
N ASN A 201 -13.68 10.20 4.72
CA ASN A 201 -12.50 10.67 5.41
C ASN A 201 -12.24 12.14 5.08
N VAL A 202 -11.99 12.94 6.11
CA VAL A 202 -11.77 14.39 5.98
C VAL A 202 -10.31 14.72 6.15
N PHE A 203 -9.81 15.59 5.25
CA PHE A 203 -8.44 16.06 5.24
C PHE A 203 -8.40 17.57 5.17
N ARG A 204 -7.50 18.14 5.97
CA ARG A 204 -7.19 19.56 5.93
C ARG A 204 -6.31 19.85 4.71
N THR A 205 -6.61 20.93 3.99
CA THR A 205 -5.71 21.44 2.92
C THR A 205 -4.47 22.05 3.57
N LEU A 206 -3.28 21.59 3.19
CA LEU A 206 -1.99 22.02 3.70
C LEU A 206 -1.30 23.02 2.78
#